data_250fa8c23c83b4148104192118c7d4d9
#
_entry.id   250fa8c23c83b4148104192118c7d4d9
#
_cell.length_a   1.000
_cell.length_b   1.000
_cell.length_c   1.000
_cell.angle_alpha   90.00
_cell.angle_beta   90.00
_cell.angle_gamma   90.00
#
_symmetry.space_group_name_H-M   'P 1'
#
loop_
_entity.id
_entity.type
_entity.pdbx_description
1 polymer ?
#
loop_
_entity_poly.entity_id
_entity_poly.type
_entity_poly.pdbx_seq_one_letter_code
_entity_poly.pdbx_strand_id
1 'polypeptide(L)'
;MLQKLVVKRFKSIEEATLNLKKLNLFVGANSAGKSSAIQALMLALDNNDAGTVAVPCNTVHFRTSSFNELRSYILNAKNFEIQLNDVNYEFTSRDDAMMQTMIRKTTDTGVKGVNLLYLPAMRNADLSRTSINSAPRLDPLGKNGEYIIDYYYNHRTDVLPSSLVFDKNLGTLEGQVNYWMNRLTGYSMQVSMLGSEYQVYFEDFISKKLLSPVHVGTGISFIAELLIVCLAAKENDLIIIENPEIHLHPSAQAAIMDFLAMVAVNGNSQIMVESHSDHLFNGIRRLLHDEKLKVGEVSVYNFKRDGRGITTAQEVQLSQMGGIKEYIPGMFDQFDEDLDAILK
;
A
#
# COMPACT_ATOMS: atom_id res chain seq x y z
N MET A 1 -11.49 -8.26 -7.34
CA MET A 1 -11.03 -7.83 -5.99
C MET A 1 -10.85 -9.02 -5.08
N LEU A 2 -9.85 -8.98 -4.21
CA LEU A 2 -9.64 -9.97 -3.16
C LEU A 2 -10.64 -9.73 -2.03
N GLN A 3 -11.24 -10.82 -1.52
CA GLN A 3 -12.21 -10.75 -0.42
C GLN A 3 -11.64 -11.29 0.89
N LYS A 4 -10.68 -12.23 0.80
CA LYS A 4 -10.14 -12.91 1.97
C LYS A 4 -8.67 -13.23 1.79
N LEU A 5 -7.89 -12.94 2.83
CA LEU A 5 -6.50 -13.38 2.99
C LEU A 5 -6.40 -14.18 4.29
N VAL A 6 -5.97 -15.44 4.20
CA VAL A 6 -5.58 -16.23 5.37
C VAL A 6 -4.09 -16.52 5.29
N VAL A 7 -3.39 -16.28 6.39
CA VAL A 7 -1.94 -16.54 6.50
C VAL A 7 -1.72 -17.45 7.68
N LYS A 8 -1.01 -18.57 7.45
CA LYS A 8 -0.70 -19.55 8.51
C LYS A 8 0.78 -19.89 8.55
N ARG A 9 1.38 -19.82 9.73
CA ARG A 9 2.77 -20.22 10.01
C ARG A 9 3.81 -19.48 9.19
N PHE A 10 3.52 -18.21 8.85
CA PHE A 10 4.40 -17.35 8.07
C PHE A 10 5.04 -16.28 8.96
N LYS A 11 6.37 -16.28 9.04
CA LYS A 11 7.16 -15.36 9.88
C LYS A 11 6.66 -15.37 11.34
N SER A 12 6.21 -14.23 11.85
CA SER A 12 5.63 -14.11 13.20
C SER A 12 4.14 -14.46 13.26
N ILE A 13 3.48 -14.65 12.12
CA ILE A 13 2.04 -14.96 12.06
C ILE A 13 1.85 -16.46 12.26
N GLU A 14 1.16 -16.84 13.35
CA GLU A 14 0.70 -18.21 13.56
C GLU A 14 -0.50 -18.50 12.67
N GLU A 15 -1.58 -17.73 12.83
CA GLU A 15 -2.74 -17.71 11.96
C GLU A 15 -3.40 -16.34 12.00
N ALA A 16 -3.73 -15.80 10.83
CA ALA A 16 -4.48 -14.57 10.68
C ALA A 16 -5.47 -14.71 9.52
N THR A 17 -6.71 -14.28 9.74
CA THR A 17 -7.75 -14.21 8.72
C THR A 17 -8.17 -12.75 8.56
N LEU A 18 -8.02 -12.23 7.35
CA LEU A 18 -8.32 -10.84 7.00
C LEU A 18 -9.42 -10.82 5.93
N ASN A 19 -10.57 -10.24 6.27
CA ASN A 19 -11.64 -9.97 5.32
C ASN A 19 -11.35 -8.64 4.63
N LEU A 20 -11.03 -8.70 3.36
CA LEU A 20 -10.58 -7.55 2.58
C LEU A 20 -11.77 -6.84 1.92
N LYS A 21 -11.69 -5.52 1.87
CA LYS A 21 -12.69 -4.65 1.25
C LYS A 21 -12.01 -3.75 0.21
N LYS A 22 -12.70 -2.75 -0.30
CA LYS A 22 -12.14 -1.80 -1.28
C LYS A 22 -10.95 -1.02 -0.70
N LEU A 23 -11.07 -0.55 0.55
CA LEU A 23 -10.01 0.15 1.28
C LEU A 23 -9.67 -0.62 2.55
N ASN A 24 -8.39 -0.99 2.70
CA ASN A 24 -7.91 -1.77 3.84
C ASN A 24 -6.79 -1.01 4.52
N LEU A 25 -6.90 -0.80 5.84
CA LEU A 25 -5.87 -0.15 6.64
C LEU A 25 -5.30 -1.12 7.68
N PHE A 26 -4.00 -1.35 7.61
CA PHE A 26 -3.26 -2.16 8.58
C PHE A 26 -2.48 -1.24 9.51
N VAL A 27 -2.83 -1.25 10.79
CA VAL A 27 -2.22 -0.42 11.83
C VAL A 27 -1.59 -1.29 12.93
N GLY A 28 -0.76 -0.68 13.76
CA GLY A 28 -0.07 -1.34 14.87
C GLY A 28 1.38 -0.91 15.00
N ALA A 29 2.04 -1.33 16.06
CA ALA A 29 3.43 -1.00 16.36
C ALA A 29 4.41 -1.49 15.28
N ASN A 30 5.65 -0.98 15.32
CA ASN A 30 6.75 -1.51 14.50
C ASN A 30 6.94 -3.00 14.78
N SER A 31 7.22 -3.77 13.72
CA SER A 31 7.44 -5.23 13.80
C SER A 31 6.24 -6.03 14.32
N ALA A 32 5.02 -5.46 14.35
CA ALA A 32 3.81 -6.17 14.76
C ALA A 32 3.33 -7.23 13.75
N GLY A 33 3.86 -7.24 12.52
CA GLY A 33 3.55 -8.24 11.49
C GLY A 33 2.69 -7.71 10.34
N LYS A 34 2.42 -6.41 10.25
CA LYS A 34 1.69 -5.77 9.13
C LYS A 34 2.34 -6.08 7.78
N SER A 35 3.61 -5.73 7.62
CA SER A 35 4.39 -6.02 6.40
C SER A 35 4.49 -7.53 6.14
N SER A 36 4.47 -8.38 7.19
CA SER A 36 4.44 -9.84 6.99
C SER A 36 3.15 -10.31 6.31
N ALA A 37 1.99 -9.75 6.67
CA ALA A 37 0.73 -10.07 6.01
C ALA A 37 0.72 -9.60 4.55
N ILE A 38 1.26 -8.40 4.28
CA ILE A 38 1.43 -7.86 2.92
C ILE A 38 2.38 -8.73 2.09
N GLN A 39 3.52 -9.12 2.66
CA GLN A 39 4.48 -9.99 1.98
C GLN A 39 3.93 -11.39 1.68
N ALA A 40 3.10 -11.94 2.57
CA ALA A 40 2.39 -13.19 2.30
C ALA A 40 1.45 -13.04 1.09
N LEU A 41 0.68 -11.95 1.02
CA LEU A 41 -0.18 -11.63 -0.11
C LEU A 41 0.61 -11.54 -1.43
N MET A 42 1.69 -10.75 -1.43
CA MET A 42 2.57 -10.59 -2.60
C MET A 42 3.15 -11.92 -3.05
N LEU A 43 3.63 -12.75 -2.11
CA LEU A 43 4.19 -14.06 -2.40
C LEU A 43 3.17 -14.98 -3.09
N ALA A 44 1.93 -14.98 -2.64
CA ALA A 44 0.87 -15.77 -3.26
C ALA A 44 0.50 -15.24 -4.67
N LEU A 45 0.45 -13.92 -4.86
CA LEU A 45 0.18 -13.32 -6.18
C LEU A 45 1.30 -13.56 -7.18
N ASP A 46 2.56 -13.47 -6.75
CA ASP A 46 3.74 -13.75 -7.61
C ASP A 46 3.85 -15.23 -7.99
N ASN A 47 3.19 -16.13 -7.25
CA ASN A 47 3.23 -17.57 -7.46
C ASN A 47 1.83 -18.14 -7.78
N ASN A 48 1.09 -17.49 -8.65
CA ASN A 48 -0.34 -17.66 -8.85
C ASN A 48 -0.73 -18.75 -9.88
N ASP A 49 0.22 -19.59 -10.35
CA ASP A 49 -0.06 -20.69 -11.29
C ASP A 49 -0.52 -21.96 -10.58
N ALA A 50 -1.25 -22.82 -11.29
CA ALA A 50 -1.71 -24.11 -10.74
C ALA A 50 -0.56 -25.13 -10.63
N GLY A 51 -0.72 -26.11 -9.74
CA GLY A 51 0.12 -27.31 -9.62
C GLY A 51 1.19 -27.24 -8.54
N THR A 52 2.11 -28.22 -8.58
CA THR A 52 3.25 -28.32 -7.65
C THR A 52 4.52 -27.98 -8.39
N VAL A 53 5.15 -26.87 -8.03
CA VAL A 53 6.36 -26.35 -8.69
C VAL A 53 7.37 -25.83 -7.68
N ALA A 54 8.64 -25.90 -8.07
CA ALA A 54 9.71 -25.24 -7.35
C ALA A 54 9.69 -23.74 -7.71
N VAL A 55 9.66 -22.89 -6.69
CA VAL A 55 9.66 -21.43 -6.83
C VAL A 55 10.76 -20.82 -5.99
N PRO A 56 11.31 -19.66 -6.39
CA PRO A 56 12.29 -18.97 -5.56
C PRO A 56 11.64 -18.45 -4.26
N CYS A 57 12.43 -18.36 -3.19
CA CYS A 57 12.00 -17.70 -1.97
C CYS A 57 11.86 -16.17 -2.15
N ASN A 58 12.64 -15.59 -3.06
CA ASN A 58 12.55 -14.18 -3.41
C ASN A 58 11.31 -13.91 -4.27
N THR A 59 10.72 -12.75 -4.06
CA THR A 59 9.70 -12.18 -4.97
C THR A 59 10.29 -10.97 -5.70
N VAL A 60 9.52 -10.42 -6.63
CA VAL A 60 9.89 -9.17 -7.32
C VAL A 60 9.77 -7.94 -6.40
N HIS A 61 8.99 -8.03 -5.32
CA HIS A 61 8.68 -6.92 -4.41
C HIS A 61 9.50 -6.95 -3.11
N PHE A 62 9.94 -8.11 -2.64
CA PHE A 62 10.79 -8.19 -1.46
C PHE A 62 11.82 -9.31 -1.58
N ARG A 63 12.96 -9.13 -0.91
CA ARG A 63 14.06 -10.08 -0.92
C ARG A 63 14.08 -10.90 0.36
N THR A 64 14.39 -12.18 0.20
CA THR A 64 14.66 -13.11 1.31
C THR A 64 15.76 -14.07 0.90
N SER A 65 16.58 -14.50 1.84
CA SER A 65 17.71 -15.36 1.54
C SER A 65 17.35 -16.85 1.56
N SER A 66 16.27 -17.22 2.25
CA SER A 66 15.92 -18.63 2.40
C SER A 66 14.47 -18.86 2.84
N PHE A 67 14.00 -20.11 2.68
CA PHE A 67 12.72 -20.58 3.22
C PHE A 67 12.59 -20.37 4.74
N ASN A 68 13.71 -20.46 5.48
CA ASN A 68 13.72 -20.25 6.92
C ASN A 68 13.34 -18.85 7.35
N GLU A 69 13.52 -17.84 6.50
CA GLU A 69 13.08 -16.46 6.78
C GLU A 69 11.58 -16.25 6.56
N LEU A 70 10.95 -17.15 5.79
CA LEU A 70 9.52 -17.07 5.46
C LEU A 70 8.65 -17.89 6.40
N ARG A 71 9.11 -19.10 6.79
CA ARG A 71 8.39 -19.94 7.73
C ARG A 71 8.38 -19.37 9.13
N SER A 72 7.38 -19.74 9.94
CA SER A 72 7.40 -19.37 11.35
C SER A 72 8.53 -20.12 12.10
N TYR A 73 9.54 -19.36 12.53
CA TYR A 73 10.62 -19.89 13.37
C TYR A 73 10.16 -20.13 14.81
N ILE A 74 9.18 -19.34 15.30
CA ILE A 74 8.61 -19.44 16.66
C ILE A 74 7.95 -20.80 16.82
N LEU A 75 7.20 -21.25 15.81
CA LEU A 75 6.50 -22.52 15.78
C LEU A 75 7.35 -23.68 15.25
N ASN A 76 8.60 -23.39 14.85
CA ASN A 76 9.46 -24.34 14.12
C ASN A 76 8.70 -25.04 12.97
N ALA A 77 7.92 -24.25 12.23
CA ALA A 77 7.03 -24.76 11.19
C ALA A 77 7.80 -25.36 10.02
N LYS A 78 7.35 -26.50 9.51
CA LYS A 78 7.93 -27.16 8.33
C LYS A 78 7.33 -26.67 7.02
N ASN A 79 6.16 -26.03 7.09
CA ASN A 79 5.44 -25.43 5.98
C ASN A 79 4.74 -24.14 6.45
N PHE A 80 4.29 -23.34 5.50
CA PHE A 80 3.36 -22.26 5.73
C PHE A 80 2.30 -22.26 4.63
N GLU A 81 1.15 -21.66 4.93
CA GLU A 81 0.02 -21.60 4.01
C GLU A 81 -0.46 -20.16 3.85
N ILE A 82 -0.84 -19.83 2.62
CA ILE A 82 -1.49 -18.57 2.27
C ILE A 82 -2.74 -18.91 1.48
N GLN A 83 -3.88 -18.37 1.89
CA GLN A 83 -5.13 -18.50 1.14
C GLN A 83 -5.57 -17.14 0.64
N LEU A 84 -5.83 -17.03 -0.65
CA LEU A 84 -6.44 -15.87 -1.29
C LEU A 84 -7.83 -16.27 -1.82
N ASN A 85 -8.87 -15.70 -1.27
CA ASN A 85 -10.25 -16.12 -1.48
C ASN A 85 -10.40 -17.63 -1.20
N ASP A 86 -10.73 -18.44 -2.22
CA ASP A 86 -10.87 -19.88 -2.10
C ASP A 86 -9.62 -20.66 -2.52
N VAL A 87 -8.56 -19.96 -2.99
CA VAL A 87 -7.33 -20.61 -3.47
C VAL A 87 -6.32 -20.73 -2.34
N ASN A 88 -5.89 -21.95 -2.06
CA ASN A 88 -4.87 -22.23 -1.05
C ASN A 88 -3.51 -22.53 -1.68
N TYR A 89 -2.48 -21.88 -1.15
CA TYR A 89 -1.08 -22.05 -1.52
C TYR A 89 -0.33 -22.61 -0.31
N GLU A 90 0.17 -23.83 -0.43
CA GLU A 90 1.06 -24.44 0.55
C GLU A 90 2.51 -24.33 0.07
N PHE A 91 3.38 -23.90 0.96
CA PHE A 91 4.82 -23.77 0.71
C PHE A 91 5.60 -24.65 1.68
N THR A 92 6.49 -25.46 1.12
CA THR A 92 7.36 -26.36 1.89
C THR A 92 8.81 -26.15 1.49
N SER A 93 9.74 -26.48 2.39
CA SER A 93 11.15 -26.47 2.06
C SER A 93 11.44 -27.43 0.91
N ARG A 94 12.34 -27.03 0.03
CA ARG A 94 13.03 -27.95 -0.88
C ARG A 94 14.36 -28.32 -0.25
N ASP A 95 14.70 -29.61 -0.29
CA ASP A 95 16.03 -30.10 0.12
C ASP A 95 17.08 -29.69 -0.93
N ASP A 96 17.42 -28.42 -0.97
CA ASP A 96 18.56 -27.90 -1.69
C ASP A 96 19.57 -27.31 -0.70
N ALA A 97 20.86 -27.38 -1.05
CA ALA A 97 21.95 -26.97 -0.15
C ALA A 97 21.90 -25.49 0.26
N MET A 98 21.16 -24.63 -0.48
CA MET A 98 21.06 -23.20 -0.24
C MET A 98 19.69 -22.76 0.29
N MET A 99 18.68 -23.63 0.29
CA MET A 99 17.29 -23.34 0.70
C MET A 99 16.69 -22.06 0.07
N GLN A 100 17.20 -21.67 -1.10
CA GLN A 100 16.76 -20.46 -1.82
C GLN A 100 15.51 -20.70 -2.64
N THR A 101 15.14 -21.96 -2.84
CA THR A 101 13.91 -22.38 -3.50
C THR A 101 13.01 -23.14 -2.53
N MET A 102 11.72 -23.09 -2.80
CA MET A 102 10.69 -23.79 -2.04
C MET A 102 9.73 -24.49 -3.00
N ILE A 103 9.00 -25.48 -2.50
CA ILE A 103 7.93 -26.12 -3.27
C ILE A 103 6.63 -25.41 -2.95
N ARG A 104 6.01 -24.83 -3.96
CA ARG A 104 4.64 -24.31 -3.88
C ARG A 104 3.69 -25.36 -4.43
N LYS A 105 2.61 -25.64 -3.69
CA LYS A 105 1.52 -26.51 -4.08
C LYS A 105 0.20 -25.75 -4.02
N THR A 106 -0.57 -25.79 -5.11
CA THR A 106 -1.94 -25.32 -5.17
C THR A 106 -2.76 -26.22 -6.07
N THR A 107 -4.05 -26.39 -5.74
CA THR A 107 -4.97 -27.29 -6.48
C THR A 107 -5.70 -26.55 -7.59
N ASP A 108 -5.78 -25.23 -7.51
CA ASP A 108 -6.56 -24.40 -8.43
C ASP A 108 -5.69 -23.46 -9.27
N THR A 109 -6.24 -23.03 -10.41
CA THR A 109 -5.73 -21.84 -11.10
C THR A 109 -5.93 -20.65 -10.17
N GLY A 110 -4.85 -20.00 -9.82
CA GLY A 110 -4.84 -18.89 -8.85
C GLY A 110 -5.82 -17.75 -9.13
N VAL A 111 -5.77 -16.74 -8.33
CA VAL A 111 -6.66 -15.57 -8.42
C VAL A 111 -6.37 -14.81 -9.70
N LYS A 112 -7.30 -14.86 -10.68
CA LYS A 112 -7.12 -14.26 -12.01
C LYS A 112 -7.43 -12.75 -11.99
N GLY A 113 -6.71 -12.00 -12.84
CA GLY A 113 -7.05 -10.62 -13.18
C GLY A 113 -6.77 -9.60 -12.07
N VAL A 114 -5.92 -9.92 -11.09
CA VAL A 114 -5.40 -8.95 -10.12
C VAL A 114 -4.01 -8.53 -10.56
N ASN A 115 -3.87 -7.26 -10.95
CA ASN A 115 -2.58 -6.64 -11.18
C ASN A 115 -2.18 -5.89 -9.90
N LEU A 116 -0.92 -6.06 -9.47
CA LEU A 116 -0.40 -5.47 -8.25
C LEU A 116 0.43 -4.23 -8.57
N LEU A 117 0.05 -3.11 -7.96
CA LEU A 117 0.80 -1.86 -7.94
C LEU A 117 1.32 -1.66 -6.50
N TYR A 118 2.64 -1.56 -6.34
CA TYR A 118 3.26 -1.51 -5.02
C TYR A 118 4.09 -0.24 -4.81
N LEU A 119 3.81 0.45 -3.73
CA LEU A 119 4.58 1.59 -3.24
C LEU A 119 5.20 1.22 -1.88
N PRO A 120 6.50 0.87 -1.84
CA PRO A 120 7.20 0.52 -0.61
C PRO A 120 7.38 1.73 0.32
N ALA A 121 7.66 1.47 1.60
CA ALA A 121 8.00 2.52 2.56
C ALA A 121 9.29 3.27 2.18
N MET A 122 10.27 2.53 1.66
CA MET A 122 11.52 3.12 1.16
C MET A 122 11.37 3.50 -0.32
N ARG A 123 10.91 4.72 -0.55
CA ARG A 123 10.77 5.34 -1.88
C ARG A 123 11.92 6.30 -2.13
N ASN A 124 12.20 6.56 -3.42
CA ASN A 124 13.19 7.57 -3.77
C ASN A 124 12.60 8.98 -3.63
N ALA A 125 13.05 9.71 -2.63
CA ALA A 125 12.61 11.11 -2.43
C ALA A 125 13.23 12.07 -3.46
N ASP A 126 14.36 11.71 -4.05
CA ASP A 126 15.03 12.52 -5.07
C ASP A 126 14.53 12.15 -6.46
N LEU A 127 13.50 12.85 -6.90
CA LEU A 127 12.95 12.75 -8.26
C LEU A 127 13.66 13.67 -9.26
N SER A 128 14.79 14.29 -8.89
CA SER A 128 15.48 15.26 -9.75
C SER A 128 15.99 14.67 -11.05
N ARG A 129 16.29 13.35 -11.04
CA ARG A 129 16.68 12.57 -12.21
C ARG A 129 16.06 11.20 -12.16
N THR A 130 15.27 10.85 -13.16
CA THR A 130 14.60 9.53 -13.24
C THR A 130 14.83 8.91 -14.61
N SER A 131 14.92 7.57 -14.61
CA SER A 131 15.25 6.80 -15.79
C SER A 131 14.04 6.56 -16.69
N ILE A 132 14.32 6.42 -17.99
CA ILE A 132 13.33 5.98 -18.98
C ILE A 132 13.10 4.46 -18.84
N ASN A 133 11.86 4.05 -18.92
CA ASN A 133 11.48 2.64 -18.90
C ASN A 133 11.78 1.98 -20.27
N SER A 134 12.65 0.97 -20.28
CA SER A 134 12.99 0.21 -21.48
C SER A 134 11.94 -0.82 -21.90
N ALA A 135 10.98 -1.15 -21.01
CA ALA A 135 9.94 -2.17 -21.23
C ALA A 135 8.54 -1.72 -20.75
N PRO A 136 8.04 -0.53 -21.17
CA PRO A 136 6.83 0.08 -20.60
C PRO A 136 5.54 -0.73 -20.82
N ARG A 137 5.51 -1.64 -21.82
CA ARG A 137 4.36 -2.51 -22.06
C ARG A 137 4.25 -3.68 -21.09
N LEU A 138 5.37 -4.12 -20.51
CA LEU A 138 5.42 -5.25 -19.59
C LEU A 138 5.26 -4.80 -18.14
N ASP A 139 5.83 -3.65 -17.81
CA ASP A 139 5.85 -3.13 -16.46
C ASP A 139 5.88 -1.59 -16.49
N PRO A 140 4.71 -0.96 -16.63
CA PRO A 140 4.66 0.48 -16.92
C PRO A 140 5.14 1.37 -15.77
N LEU A 141 4.96 0.92 -14.52
CA LEU A 141 5.33 1.71 -13.33
C LEU A 141 6.61 1.21 -12.64
N GLY A 142 7.11 0.04 -13.04
CA GLY A 142 8.16 -0.65 -12.29
C GLY A 142 7.62 -1.43 -11.09
N LYS A 143 8.38 -2.40 -10.62
CA LYS A 143 7.97 -3.31 -9.53
C LYS A 143 7.79 -2.60 -8.19
N ASN A 144 8.57 -1.55 -7.96
CA ASN A 144 8.53 -0.73 -6.75
C ASN A 144 8.37 0.76 -7.09
N GLY A 145 7.80 1.06 -8.25
CA GLY A 145 7.55 2.43 -8.68
C GLY A 145 8.73 3.14 -9.37
N GLU A 146 9.75 2.40 -9.83
CA GLU A 146 10.98 3.00 -10.40
C GLU A 146 10.71 3.85 -11.65
N TYR A 147 9.62 3.59 -12.37
CA TYR A 147 9.26 4.26 -13.62
C TYR A 147 8.02 5.15 -13.52
N ILE A 148 7.62 5.55 -12.32
CA ILE A 148 6.41 6.36 -12.09
C ILE A 148 6.48 7.68 -12.88
N ILE A 149 7.65 8.34 -12.92
CA ILE A 149 7.82 9.61 -13.62
C ILE A 149 7.82 9.42 -15.14
N ASP A 150 8.42 8.32 -15.64
CA ASP A 150 8.35 7.96 -17.06
C ASP A 150 6.89 7.73 -17.49
N TYR A 151 6.15 6.94 -16.70
CA TYR A 151 4.73 6.72 -16.94
C TYR A 151 3.95 8.03 -16.94
N TYR A 152 4.13 8.87 -15.92
CA TYR A 152 3.44 10.14 -15.82
C TYR A 152 3.74 11.03 -17.04
N TYR A 153 4.99 11.18 -17.44
CA TYR A 153 5.36 12.02 -18.58
C TYR A 153 4.69 11.57 -19.87
N ASN A 154 4.65 10.26 -20.13
CA ASN A 154 4.07 9.70 -21.34
C ASN A 154 2.54 9.71 -21.35
N HIS A 155 1.89 9.65 -20.17
CA HIS A 155 0.43 9.54 -20.02
C HIS A 155 -0.23 10.79 -19.45
N ARG A 156 0.50 11.87 -19.18
CA ARG A 156 -0.01 13.06 -18.48
C ARG A 156 -1.21 13.72 -19.14
N THR A 157 -1.33 13.60 -20.46
CA THR A 157 -2.46 14.15 -21.26
C THR A 157 -3.62 13.17 -21.42
N ASP A 158 -3.48 11.93 -20.94
CA ASP A 158 -4.55 10.93 -21.04
C ASP A 158 -5.74 11.38 -20.21
N VAL A 159 -6.93 11.23 -20.78
CA VAL A 159 -8.19 11.54 -20.11
C VAL A 159 -8.54 10.42 -19.14
N LEU A 160 -8.72 10.77 -17.87
CA LEU A 160 -9.10 9.83 -16.83
C LEU A 160 -10.60 9.48 -16.90
N PRO A 161 -11.00 8.29 -16.41
CA PRO A 161 -12.40 7.95 -16.19
C PRO A 161 -13.09 9.03 -15.34
N SER A 162 -14.31 9.41 -15.69
CA SER A 162 -15.07 10.46 -14.99
C SER A 162 -15.24 10.20 -13.50
N SER A 163 -15.18 8.94 -13.08
CA SER A 163 -15.22 8.51 -11.68
C SER A 163 -13.97 8.91 -10.87
N LEU A 164 -12.83 9.13 -11.54
CA LEU A 164 -11.57 9.57 -10.94
C LEU A 164 -11.30 11.07 -11.15
N VAL A 165 -12.20 11.78 -11.84
CA VAL A 165 -12.08 13.21 -12.08
C VAL A 165 -12.80 13.98 -10.98
N PHE A 166 -12.06 14.63 -10.10
CA PHE A 166 -12.60 15.44 -9.03
C PHE A 166 -12.94 16.86 -9.50
N ASP A 167 -12.01 17.52 -10.18
CA ASP A 167 -12.30 18.79 -10.88
C ASP A 167 -12.58 18.51 -12.35
N LYS A 168 -13.83 18.75 -12.77
CA LYS A 168 -14.29 18.46 -14.13
C LYS A 168 -13.59 19.27 -15.21
N ASN A 169 -12.96 20.40 -14.85
CA ASN A 169 -12.18 21.20 -15.80
C ASN A 169 -10.78 20.65 -16.05
N LEU A 170 -10.33 19.70 -15.22
CA LEU A 170 -8.97 19.12 -15.22
C LEU A 170 -9.04 17.61 -15.46
N GLY A 171 -9.67 17.17 -16.55
CA GLY A 171 -9.98 15.77 -16.83
C GLY A 171 -8.81 14.86 -17.18
N THR A 172 -7.57 15.37 -17.25
CA THR A 172 -6.37 14.59 -17.59
C THR A 172 -5.63 14.10 -16.34
N LEU A 173 -4.73 13.11 -16.53
CA LEU A 173 -3.85 12.65 -15.45
C LEU A 173 -3.08 13.80 -14.81
N GLU A 174 -2.44 14.65 -15.61
CA GLU A 174 -1.71 15.83 -15.12
C GLU A 174 -2.63 16.79 -14.35
N GLY A 175 -3.80 17.05 -14.88
CA GLY A 175 -4.78 17.92 -14.23
C GLY A 175 -5.18 17.42 -12.85
N GLN A 176 -5.49 16.11 -12.71
CA GLN A 176 -5.89 15.53 -11.43
C GLN A 176 -4.71 15.37 -10.46
N VAL A 177 -3.52 14.99 -10.93
CA VAL A 177 -2.32 14.95 -10.09
C VAL A 177 -2.06 16.35 -9.51
N ASN A 178 -2.04 17.40 -10.34
CA ASN A 178 -1.78 18.75 -9.88
C ASN A 178 -2.90 19.33 -9.01
N TYR A 179 -4.14 18.97 -9.26
CA TYR A 179 -5.25 19.31 -8.37
C TYR A 179 -5.03 18.79 -6.94
N TRP A 180 -4.72 17.49 -6.82
CA TRP A 180 -4.48 16.86 -5.52
C TRP A 180 -3.15 17.29 -4.89
N MET A 181 -2.10 17.45 -5.68
CA MET A 181 -0.82 18.01 -5.21
C MET A 181 -1.03 19.37 -4.54
N ASN A 182 -1.72 20.29 -5.22
CA ASN A 182 -2.01 21.61 -4.67
C ASN A 182 -2.81 21.52 -3.38
N ARG A 183 -3.86 20.70 -3.35
CA ARG A 183 -4.73 20.52 -2.17
C ARG A 183 -3.99 19.94 -0.98
N LEU A 184 -3.07 18.99 -1.19
CA LEU A 184 -2.37 18.26 -0.13
C LEU A 184 -1.08 18.97 0.32
N THR A 185 -0.41 19.68 -0.58
CA THR A 185 0.95 20.19 -0.35
C THR A 185 1.12 21.68 -0.63
N GLY A 186 0.23 22.30 -1.41
CA GLY A 186 0.39 23.67 -1.90
C GLY A 186 1.33 23.78 -3.11
N TYR A 187 1.71 22.64 -3.73
CA TYR A 187 2.57 22.60 -4.91
C TYR A 187 1.87 21.95 -6.10
N SER A 188 2.33 22.26 -7.30
CA SER A 188 2.07 21.49 -8.53
C SER A 188 3.36 20.91 -9.08
N MET A 189 3.25 19.81 -9.85
CA MET A 189 4.40 19.12 -10.42
C MET A 189 4.51 19.41 -11.93
N GLN A 190 5.72 19.70 -12.38
CA GLN A 190 6.08 19.83 -13.78
C GLN A 190 7.19 18.84 -14.12
N VAL A 191 7.06 18.13 -15.24
CA VAL A 191 8.06 17.18 -15.71
C VAL A 191 8.47 17.57 -17.13
N SER A 192 9.78 17.67 -17.36
CA SER A 192 10.37 17.91 -18.67
C SER A 192 11.41 16.83 -18.97
N MET A 193 11.71 16.63 -20.24
CA MET A 193 12.74 15.69 -20.69
C MET A 193 14.01 16.47 -21.07
N LEU A 194 15.14 16.04 -20.52
CA LEU A 194 16.45 16.59 -20.88
C LEU A 194 17.41 15.45 -21.24
N GLY A 195 17.69 15.32 -22.53
CA GLY A 195 18.48 14.18 -23.05
C GLY A 195 17.76 12.86 -22.84
N SER A 196 18.35 11.97 -22.06
CA SER A 196 17.83 10.63 -21.73
C SER A 196 17.26 10.52 -20.31
N GLU A 197 17.00 11.64 -19.65
CA GLU A 197 16.49 11.68 -18.27
C GLU A 197 15.31 12.64 -18.17
N TYR A 198 14.42 12.37 -17.21
CA TYR A 198 13.37 13.30 -16.83
C TYR A 198 13.85 14.22 -15.72
N GLN A 199 13.45 15.47 -15.79
CA GLN A 199 13.63 16.47 -14.76
C GLN A 199 12.29 16.84 -14.18
N VAL A 200 12.16 16.70 -12.86
CA VAL A 200 10.97 17.06 -12.09
C VAL A 200 11.20 18.39 -11.39
N TYR A 201 10.19 19.25 -11.43
CA TYR A 201 10.13 20.49 -10.69
C TYR A 201 8.80 20.59 -9.97
N PHE A 202 8.81 21.24 -8.81
CA PHE A 202 7.61 21.60 -8.08
C PHE A 202 7.43 23.13 -8.11
N GLU A 203 6.25 23.57 -8.54
CA GLU A 203 5.86 24.97 -8.50
C GLU A 203 5.10 25.27 -7.22
N ASP A 204 5.64 26.16 -6.39
CA ASP A 204 4.94 26.67 -5.21
C ASP A 204 3.74 27.52 -5.62
N PHE A 205 2.56 27.18 -5.11
CA PHE A 205 1.32 27.84 -5.52
C PHE A 205 1.28 29.33 -5.18
N ILE A 206 1.94 29.75 -4.09
CA ILE A 206 1.95 31.13 -3.60
C ILE A 206 3.01 31.95 -4.32
N SER A 207 4.27 31.51 -4.29
CA SER A 207 5.39 32.28 -4.82
C SER A 207 5.59 32.12 -6.32
N LYS A 208 4.95 31.13 -6.94
CA LYS A 208 5.11 30.73 -8.35
C LYS A 208 6.54 30.37 -8.74
N LYS A 209 7.37 30.01 -7.76
CA LYS A 209 8.74 29.56 -7.99
C LYS A 209 8.78 28.09 -8.32
N LEU A 210 9.55 27.75 -9.35
CA LEU A 210 9.91 26.36 -9.67
C LEU A 210 11.10 25.96 -8.82
N LEU A 211 10.95 24.86 -8.09
CA LEU A 211 11.92 24.30 -7.18
C LEU A 211 12.25 22.85 -7.59
N SER A 212 13.52 22.50 -7.56
CA SER A 212 13.94 21.10 -7.70
C SER A 212 13.49 20.29 -6.49
N PRO A 213 13.24 18.96 -6.62
CA PRO A 213 12.87 18.07 -5.53
C PRO A 213 13.77 18.16 -4.29
N VAL A 214 15.07 18.42 -4.48
CA VAL A 214 16.03 18.57 -3.37
C VAL A 214 15.84 19.86 -2.55
N HIS A 215 15.06 20.81 -3.04
CA HIS A 215 14.78 22.09 -2.38
C HIS A 215 13.36 22.17 -1.79
N VAL A 216 12.60 21.11 -1.84
CA VAL A 216 11.28 20.98 -1.22
C VAL A 216 11.29 19.85 -0.17
N GLY A 217 10.27 19.81 0.68
CA GLY A 217 10.15 18.70 1.63
C GLY A 217 9.94 17.34 0.92
N THR A 218 10.65 16.32 1.35
CA THR A 218 10.59 14.96 0.76
C THR A 218 9.16 14.39 0.64
N GLY A 219 8.27 14.77 1.54
CA GLY A 219 6.86 14.39 1.50
C GLY A 219 6.14 14.83 0.23
N ILE A 220 6.58 15.90 -0.43
CA ILE A 220 5.99 16.40 -1.68
C ILE A 220 6.25 15.39 -2.81
N SER A 221 7.48 14.88 -2.93
CA SER A 221 7.83 13.82 -3.88
C SER A 221 7.02 12.55 -3.63
N PHE A 222 6.89 12.14 -2.37
CA PHE A 222 6.14 10.93 -1.99
C PHE A 222 4.64 11.04 -2.29
N ILE A 223 4.05 12.23 -2.10
CA ILE A 223 2.65 12.48 -2.51
C ILE A 223 2.51 12.40 -4.02
N ALA A 224 3.44 13.00 -4.79
CA ALA A 224 3.38 12.95 -6.25
C ALA A 224 3.37 11.50 -6.76
N GLU A 225 4.28 10.65 -6.29
CA GLU A 225 4.33 9.24 -6.66
C GLU A 225 3.02 8.49 -6.31
N LEU A 226 2.52 8.71 -5.09
CA LEU A 226 1.28 8.09 -4.63
C LEU A 226 0.08 8.48 -5.52
N LEU A 227 -0.05 9.77 -5.84
CA LEU A 227 -1.13 10.28 -6.69
C LEU A 227 -1.06 9.66 -8.09
N ILE A 228 0.13 9.61 -8.68
CA ILE A 228 0.34 9.05 -10.03
C ILE A 228 -0.06 7.57 -10.04
N VAL A 229 0.46 6.76 -9.11
CA VAL A 229 0.16 5.31 -9.06
C VAL A 229 -1.33 5.05 -8.88
N CYS A 230 -1.96 5.78 -7.96
CA CYS A 230 -3.39 5.60 -7.69
C CYS A 230 -4.28 6.02 -8.87
N LEU A 231 -3.91 7.09 -9.58
CA LEU A 231 -4.67 7.56 -10.75
C LEU A 231 -4.35 6.77 -12.03
N ALA A 232 -3.19 6.10 -12.08
CA ALA A 232 -2.82 5.19 -13.16
C ALA A 232 -3.48 3.80 -13.03
N ALA A 233 -3.97 3.46 -11.83
CA ALA A 233 -4.58 2.18 -11.55
C ALA A 233 -5.84 1.95 -12.38
N LYS A 234 -5.99 0.71 -12.83
CA LYS A 234 -7.15 0.25 -13.59
C LYS A 234 -8.16 -0.44 -12.68
N GLU A 235 -9.34 -0.66 -13.22
CA GLU A 235 -10.36 -1.45 -12.53
C GLU A 235 -9.83 -2.83 -12.12
N ASN A 236 -10.10 -3.23 -10.88
CA ASN A 236 -9.63 -4.46 -10.23
C ASN A 236 -8.12 -4.54 -9.92
N ASP A 237 -7.33 -3.50 -10.17
CA ASP A 237 -5.96 -3.45 -9.67
C ASP A 237 -5.94 -3.45 -8.14
N LEU A 238 -4.91 -4.05 -7.57
CA LEU A 238 -4.59 -3.98 -6.14
C LEU A 238 -3.44 -3.01 -5.95
N ILE A 239 -3.68 -1.95 -5.20
CA ILE A 239 -2.67 -0.95 -4.85
C ILE A 239 -2.24 -1.20 -3.40
N ILE A 240 -0.98 -1.49 -3.18
CA ILE A 240 -0.40 -1.60 -1.83
C ILE A 240 0.50 -0.41 -1.58
N ILE A 241 0.26 0.28 -0.47
CA ILE A 241 0.98 1.49 -0.09
C ILE A 241 1.50 1.32 1.33
N GLU A 242 2.81 1.33 1.50
CA GLU A 242 3.43 1.34 2.82
C GLU A 242 3.72 2.77 3.27
N ASN A 243 3.31 3.07 4.49
CA ASN A 243 3.57 4.33 5.20
C ASN A 243 3.36 5.59 4.33
N PRO A 244 2.14 5.83 3.81
CA PRO A 244 1.85 7.03 3.02
C PRO A 244 2.02 8.34 3.80
N GLU A 245 2.02 8.27 5.12
CA GLU A 245 2.17 9.40 6.04
C GLU A 245 3.59 9.93 6.19
N ILE A 246 4.62 9.20 5.74
CA ILE A 246 6.02 9.57 5.95
C ILE A 246 6.29 11.00 5.42
N HIS A 247 6.92 11.81 6.26
CA HIS A 247 7.29 13.20 5.99
C HIS A 247 6.13 14.16 5.71
N LEU A 248 4.89 13.78 6.05
CA LEU A 248 3.71 14.62 5.89
C LEU A 248 3.30 15.31 7.19
N HIS A 249 2.86 16.56 7.07
CA HIS A 249 2.19 17.24 8.17
C HIS A 249 0.87 16.52 8.53
N PRO A 250 0.47 16.45 9.81
CA PRO A 250 -0.77 15.77 10.25
C PRO A 250 -2.02 16.11 9.44
N SER A 251 -2.19 17.37 9.05
CA SER A 251 -3.33 17.79 8.21
C SER A 251 -3.32 17.14 6.82
N ALA A 252 -2.15 16.96 6.21
CA ALA A 252 -1.99 16.28 4.93
C ALA A 252 -2.21 14.77 5.09
N GLN A 253 -1.78 14.17 6.21
CA GLN A 253 -2.06 12.77 6.52
C GLN A 253 -3.57 12.49 6.59
N ALA A 254 -4.34 13.34 7.28
CA ALA A 254 -5.79 13.20 7.32
C ALA A 254 -6.44 13.39 5.94
N ALA A 255 -5.94 14.34 5.14
CA ALA A 255 -6.51 14.67 3.84
C ALA A 255 -6.19 13.63 2.75
N ILE A 256 -5.07 12.89 2.86
CA ILE A 256 -4.72 11.84 1.91
C ILE A 256 -5.75 10.70 1.89
N MET A 257 -6.43 10.47 3.01
CA MET A 257 -7.49 9.46 3.08
C MET A 257 -8.72 9.83 2.24
N ASP A 258 -9.00 11.14 2.03
CA ASP A 258 -10.06 11.57 1.10
C ASP A 258 -9.74 11.11 -0.33
N PHE A 259 -8.49 11.25 -0.74
CA PHE A 259 -8.02 10.81 -2.04
C PHE A 259 -8.06 9.28 -2.18
N LEU A 260 -7.49 8.54 -1.22
CA LEU A 260 -7.46 7.07 -1.28
C LEU A 260 -8.86 6.46 -1.25
N ALA A 261 -9.77 7.00 -0.45
CA ALA A 261 -11.17 6.55 -0.43
C ALA A 261 -11.86 6.81 -1.78
N MET A 262 -11.63 7.98 -2.38
CA MET A 262 -12.16 8.29 -3.72
C MET A 262 -11.67 7.26 -4.76
N VAL A 263 -10.38 6.97 -4.80
CA VAL A 263 -9.81 5.99 -5.73
C VAL A 263 -10.38 4.59 -5.48
N ALA A 264 -10.45 4.15 -4.22
CA ALA A 264 -10.95 2.82 -3.87
C ALA A 264 -12.44 2.65 -4.21
N VAL A 265 -13.27 3.67 -3.93
CA VAL A 265 -14.73 3.57 -4.12
C VAL A 265 -15.11 3.84 -5.56
N ASN A 266 -14.58 4.91 -6.16
CA ASN A 266 -15.00 5.38 -7.48
C ASN A 266 -14.16 4.78 -8.62
N GLY A 267 -12.86 4.50 -8.38
CA GLY A 267 -11.96 3.90 -9.36
C GLY A 267 -12.13 2.39 -9.51
N ASN A 268 -12.89 1.77 -8.59
CA ASN A 268 -13.07 0.31 -8.51
C ASN A 268 -11.75 -0.47 -8.40
N SER A 269 -10.72 0.17 -7.83
CA SER A 269 -9.45 -0.44 -7.45
C SER A 269 -9.50 -0.85 -5.99
N GLN A 270 -8.71 -1.85 -5.61
CA GLN A 270 -8.57 -2.24 -4.21
C GLN A 270 -7.31 -1.62 -3.62
N ILE A 271 -7.43 -0.96 -2.48
CA ILE A 271 -6.31 -0.30 -1.82
C ILE A 271 -6.02 -0.98 -0.47
N MET A 272 -4.74 -1.26 -0.24
CA MET A 272 -4.23 -1.74 1.03
C MET A 272 -3.15 -0.77 1.52
N VAL A 273 -3.33 -0.23 2.71
CA VAL A 273 -2.42 0.74 3.34
C VAL A 273 -1.83 0.14 4.60
N GLU A 274 -0.51 0.12 4.70
CA GLU A 274 0.19 -0.10 5.97
C GLU A 274 0.56 1.25 6.57
N SER A 275 0.21 1.49 7.84
CA SER A 275 0.45 2.77 8.48
C SER A 275 0.68 2.66 9.99
N HIS A 276 1.35 3.68 10.54
CA HIS A 276 1.49 3.94 11.97
C HIS A 276 0.72 5.19 12.43
N SER A 277 0.01 5.86 11.51
CA SER A 277 -0.64 7.13 11.76
C SER A 277 -2.07 6.97 12.26
N ASP A 278 -2.35 7.55 13.43
CA ASP A 278 -3.69 7.77 13.94
C ASP A 278 -4.49 8.76 13.08
N HIS A 279 -3.81 9.70 12.41
CA HIS A 279 -4.44 10.67 11.51
C HIS A 279 -5.07 9.99 10.28
N LEU A 280 -4.42 8.94 9.72
CA LEU A 280 -5.00 8.15 8.64
C LEU A 280 -6.24 7.39 9.13
N PHE A 281 -6.14 6.76 10.30
CA PHE A 281 -7.26 6.08 10.93
C PHE A 281 -8.43 7.02 11.21
N ASN A 282 -8.16 8.18 11.79
CA ASN A 282 -9.17 9.22 12.05
C ASN A 282 -9.75 9.79 10.74
N GLY A 283 -8.95 9.84 9.65
CA GLY A 283 -9.43 10.17 8.31
C GLY A 283 -10.53 9.20 7.84
N ILE A 284 -10.35 7.89 8.02
CA ILE A 284 -11.38 6.88 7.73
C ILE A 284 -12.64 7.13 8.57
N ARG A 285 -12.49 7.35 9.88
CA ARG A 285 -13.63 7.59 10.79
C ARG A 285 -14.44 8.81 10.36
N ARG A 286 -13.77 9.90 9.98
CA ARG A 286 -14.40 11.11 9.44
C ARG A 286 -15.13 10.83 8.13
N LEU A 287 -14.54 10.08 7.20
CA LEU A 287 -15.19 9.73 5.92
C LEU A 287 -16.44 8.87 6.11
N LEU A 288 -16.45 7.98 7.11
CA LEU A 288 -17.63 7.20 7.50
C LEU A 288 -18.72 8.13 8.05
N HIS A 289 -18.37 9.03 8.98
CA HIS A 289 -19.28 10.01 9.56
C HIS A 289 -19.91 10.94 8.49
N ASP A 290 -19.11 11.39 7.53
CA ASP A 290 -19.53 12.26 6.44
C ASP A 290 -20.27 11.51 5.32
N GLU A 291 -20.55 10.21 5.49
CA GLU A 291 -21.19 9.33 4.51
C GLU A 291 -20.46 9.23 3.14
N LYS A 292 -19.19 9.64 3.09
CA LYS A 292 -18.33 9.52 1.90
C LYS A 292 -17.74 8.12 1.71
N LEU A 293 -17.80 7.31 2.79
CA LEU A 293 -17.36 5.92 2.82
C LEU A 293 -18.37 5.09 3.60
N LYS A 294 -18.64 3.86 3.17
CA LYS A 294 -19.52 2.93 3.88
C LYS A 294 -18.71 1.91 4.66
N VAL A 295 -19.23 1.46 5.80
CA VAL A 295 -18.59 0.40 6.61
C VAL A 295 -18.31 -0.86 5.78
N GLY A 296 -19.17 -1.19 4.82
CA GLY A 296 -18.96 -2.33 3.90
C GLY A 296 -17.80 -2.16 2.91
N GLU A 297 -17.26 -0.97 2.75
CA GLU A 297 -16.19 -0.65 1.78
C GLU A 297 -14.81 -0.52 2.41
N VAL A 298 -14.71 -0.50 3.75
CA VAL A 298 -13.45 -0.34 4.48
C VAL A 298 -13.27 -1.41 5.53
N SER A 299 -12.05 -1.93 5.66
CA SER A 299 -11.61 -2.73 6.80
C SER A 299 -10.37 -2.12 7.45
N VAL A 300 -10.30 -2.22 8.76
CA VAL A 300 -9.15 -1.79 9.55
C VAL A 300 -8.71 -2.94 10.42
N TYR A 301 -7.42 -3.27 10.40
CA TYR A 301 -6.84 -4.33 11.22
C TYR A 301 -5.76 -3.76 12.11
N ASN A 302 -5.88 -4.01 13.41
CA ASN A 302 -4.83 -3.73 14.38
C ASN A 302 -3.97 -4.97 14.58
N PHE A 303 -2.68 -4.83 14.25
CA PHE A 303 -1.68 -5.87 14.42
C PHE A 303 -0.95 -5.69 15.74
N LYS A 304 -0.86 -6.76 16.51
CA LYS A 304 -0.11 -6.83 17.77
C LYS A 304 0.78 -8.05 17.80
N ARG A 305 1.87 -7.94 18.55
CA ARG A 305 2.76 -9.05 18.83
C ARG A 305 2.70 -9.37 20.31
N ASP A 306 2.46 -10.65 20.65
CA ASP A 306 2.41 -11.10 22.04
C ASP A 306 3.81 -11.27 22.65
N GLY A 307 3.88 -11.58 23.95
CA GLY A 307 5.14 -11.80 24.67
C GLY A 307 5.96 -13.00 24.16
N ARG A 308 5.38 -13.88 23.35
CA ARG A 308 6.07 -15.00 22.68
C ARG A 308 6.59 -14.59 21.29
N GLY A 309 6.25 -13.40 20.83
CA GLY A 309 6.60 -12.90 19.51
C GLY A 309 5.62 -13.30 18.40
N ILE A 310 4.44 -13.84 18.74
CA ILE A 310 3.41 -14.24 17.78
C ILE A 310 2.55 -13.02 17.42
N THR A 311 2.33 -12.83 16.11
CA THR A 311 1.46 -11.79 15.58
C THR A 311 0.00 -12.21 15.62
N THR A 312 -0.86 -11.33 16.11
CA THR A 312 -2.31 -11.37 15.98
C THR A 312 -2.79 -10.17 15.17
N ALA A 313 -3.82 -10.35 14.35
CA ALA A 313 -4.50 -9.29 13.61
C ALA A 313 -5.97 -9.26 14.04
N GLN A 314 -6.39 -8.15 14.64
CA GLN A 314 -7.76 -7.95 15.11
C GLN A 314 -8.47 -6.93 14.23
N GLU A 315 -9.63 -7.26 13.67
CA GLU A 315 -10.45 -6.30 12.93
C GLU A 315 -11.03 -5.25 13.87
N VAL A 316 -10.84 -3.98 13.53
CA VAL A 316 -11.40 -2.83 14.25
C VAL A 316 -12.83 -2.62 13.79
N GLN A 317 -13.79 -2.92 14.63
CA GLN A 317 -15.21 -2.78 14.33
C GLN A 317 -15.64 -1.31 14.38
N LEU A 318 -15.95 -0.74 13.21
CA LEU A 318 -16.41 0.65 13.07
C LEU A 318 -17.93 0.72 12.90
N SER A 319 -18.52 1.80 13.38
CA SER A 319 -19.90 2.20 13.04
C SER A 319 -19.92 3.14 11.84
N GLN A 320 -21.08 3.31 11.20
CA GLN A 320 -21.23 4.27 10.10
C GLN A 320 -20.97 5.72 10.55
N MET A 321 -21.17 6.02 11.83
CA MET A 321 -20.85 7.32 12.42
C MET A 321 -19.36 7.48 12.79
N GLY A 322 -18.47 6.58 12.33
CA GLY A 322 -17.04 6.62 12.60
C GLY A 322 -16.64 6.24 14.04
N GLY A 323 -17.58 5.78 14.87
CA GLY A 323 -17.30 5.29 16.21
C GLY A 323 -16.63 3.92 16.20
N ILE A 324 -15.74 3.66 17.15
CA ILE A 324 -15.16 2.33 17.42
C ILE A 324 -16.15 1.59 18.32
N LYS A 325 -16.59 0.39 17.91
CA LYS A 325 -17.58 -0.40 18.67
C LYS A 325 -16.98 -1.11 19.88
N GLU A 326 -15.71 -1.48 19.77
CA GLU A 326 -14.99 -2.20 20.81
C GLU A 326 -13.61 -1.58 20.99
N TYR A 327 -13.28 -1.19 22.21
CA TYR A 327 -11.98 -0.61 22.54
C TYR A 327 -10.87 -1.66 22.41
N ILE A 328 -9.78 -1.28 21.73
CA ILE A 328 -8.60 -2.13 21.55
C ILE A 328 -7.42 -1.48 22.29
N PRO A 329 -7.05 -1.96 23.47
CA PRO A 329 -5.94 -1.37 24.25
C PRO A 329 -4.64 -1.30 23.47
N GLY A 330 -3.92 -0.19 23.57
CA GLY A 330 -2.66 0.07 22.86
C GLY A 330 -2.84 0.39 21.36
N MET A 331 -4.06 0.76 20.95
CA MET A 331 -4.32 1.24 19.61
C MET A 331 -4.57 2.75 19.64
N PHE A 332 -3.53 3.54 19.36
CA PHE A 332 -3.58 5.02 19.29
C PHE A 332 -4.04 5.70 20.59
N ASP A 333 -3.77 5.10 21.74
CA ASP A 333 -4.12 5.62 23.08
C ASP A 333 -2.97 6.35 23.78
N GLN A 334 -1.77 6.44 23.16
CA GLN A 334 -0.61 7.08 23.74
C GLN A 334 -0.86 8.56 24.13
N PHE A 335 -1.63 9.28 23.30
CA PHE A 335 -1.97 10.67 23.60
C PHE A 335 -2.80 10.80 24.88
N ASP A 336 -3.77 9.92 25.07
CA ASP A 336 -4.65 9.91 26.24
C ASP A 336 -3.85 9.50 27.50
N GLU A 337 -2.94 8.51 27.38
CA GLU A 337 -2.05 8.08 28.44
C GLU A 337 -1.08 9.19 28.88
N ASP A 338 -0.48 9.91 27.91
CA ASP A 338 0.41 11.04 28.16
C ASP A 338 -0.35 12.19 28.82
N LEU A 339 -1.57 12.49 28.35
CA LEU A 339 -2.42 13.52 28.92
C LEU A 339 -2.80 13.19 30.38
N ASP A 340 -3.20 11.95 30.63
CA ASP A 340 -3.49 11.47 31.99
C ASP A 340 -2.26 11.56 32.90
N ALA A 341 -1.06 11.31 32.39
CA ALA A 341 0.17 11.43 33.16
C ALA A 341 0.53 12.90 33.48
N ILE A 342 0.24 13.84 32.56
CA ILE A 342 0.49 15.27 32.72
C ILE A 342 -0.49 15.91 33.72
N LEU A 343 -1.74 15.41 33.75
CA LEU A 343 -2.81 15.97 34.60
C LEU A 343 -2.82 15.43 36.05
N LYS A 344 -2.04 14.39 36.34
CA LYS A 344 -1.80 13.86 37.69
C LYS A 344 -0.70 14.59 38.43
#